data_801406dcd946bc692a2dd9db65c019df
#
_entry.id   801406dcd946bc692a2dd9db65c019df
#
_cell.length_a   1.000
_cell.length_b   1.000
_cell.length_c   1.000
_cell.angle_alpha   90.00
_cell.angle_beta   90.00
_cell.angle_gamma   90.00
#
_symmetry.space_group_name_H-M   'P 1'
#
loop_
_entity.id
_entity.type
_entity.pdbx_description
1 polymer ?
#
loop_
_entity_poly.entity_id
_entity_poly.type
_entity_poly.pdbx_seq_one_letter_code
_entity_poly.pdbx_strand_id
1 'polypeptide(L)'
;GGQDVLYGKLKQFLVDKLFGETVDLENSNVVRNLSETNVRYVIRETFKKYINELTVVDTGTTEVQNYIKVSNQKTFSIPRAKEFLPAKKSIFNKIVGDSNFELRFAGFLDAAVDVNKFIKNYIQLGFKMEYINHEGGISYYYPDFVLHLSSGERYIVETKGAENLDDPRKIERLKQWCED
;
A
#
# COMPACT_ATOMS: atom_id res chain seq x y z
N GLY A 1 -19.33 -9.84 16.61
CA GLY A 1 -18.54 -8.93 15.78
C GLY A 1 -18.44 -9.37 14.33
N GLY A 2 -17.81 -8.56 13.47
CA GLY A 2 -17.70 -8.83 12.03
C GLY A 2 -16.98 -10.13 11.67
N GLN A 3 -16.10 -10.63 12.53
CA GLN A 3 -15.41 -11.91 12.32
C GLN A 3 -16.35 -13.11 12.32
N ASP A 4 -17.34 -13.16 13.21
CA ASP A 4 -18.29 -14.28 13.30
C ASP A 4 -19.19 -14.34 12.07
N VAL A 5 -19.60 -13.18 11.57
CA VAL A 5 -20.41 -13.07 10.35
C VAL A 5 -19.59 -13.50 9.13
N LEU A 6 -18.33 -13.07 9.03
CA LEU A 6 -17.43 -13.44 7.93
C LEU A 6 -17.14 -14.94 7.96
N TYR A 7 -16.85 -15.51 9.14
CA TYR A 7 -16.58 -16.93 9.31
C TYR A 7 -17.80 -17.78 8.89
N GLY A 8 -19.01 -17.38 9.30
CA GLY A 8 -20.24 -18.06 8.89
C GLY A 8 -20.44 -18.07 7.38
N LYS A 9 -20.26 -16.94 6.72
CA LYS A 9 -20.35 -16.82 5.25
C LYS A 9 -19.26 -17.62 4.53
N LEU A 10 -18.04 -17.61 5.07
CA LEU A 10 -16.93 -18.39 4.53
C LEU A 10 -17.19 -19.89 4.63
N LYS A 11 -17.64 -20.36 5.79
CA LYS A 11 -18.02 -21.77 6.02
C LYS A 11 -19.13 -22.19 5.05
N GLN A 12 -20.17 -21.38 4.90
CA GLN A 12 -21.27 -21.64 3.97
C GLN A 12 -20.80 -21.70 2.53
N PHE A 13 -19.92 -20.77 2.10
CA PHE A 13 -19.36 -20.79 0.76
C PHE A 13 -18.53 -22.04 0.48
N LEU A 14 -17.68 -22.45 1.41
CA LEU A 14 -16.88 -23.68 1.28
C LEU A 14 -17.78 -24.91 1.15
N VAL A 15 -18.84 -25.00 1.97
CA VAL A 15 -19.76 -26.15 1.98
C VAL A 15 -20.62 -26.19 0.71
N ASP A 16 -21.17 -25.04 0.29
CA ASP A 16 -22.24 -25.01 -0.71
C ASP A 16 -21.75 -24.70 -2.14
N LYS A 17 -20.59 -24.05 -2.28
CA LYS A 17 -20.21 -23.42 -3.56
C LYS A 17 -18.83 -23.82 -4.11
N LEU A 18 -17.84 -23.97 -3.24
CA LEU A 18 -16.45 -24.13 -3.71
C LEU A 18 -16.22 -25.41 -4.51
N PHE A 19 -16.86 -26.49 -4.12
CA PHE A 19 -16.68 -27.80 -4.74
C PHE A 19 -17.88 -28.23 -5.63
N GLY A 20 -18.91 -27.39 -5.76
CA GLY A 20 -20.13 -27.73 -6.48
C GLY A 20 -20.99 -28.80 -5.80
N GLU A 21 -20.60 -29.24 -4.61
CA GLU A 21 -21.29 -30.20 -3.78
C GLU A 21 -21.10 -29.85 -2.29
N THR A 22 -22.01 -30.36 -1.45
CA THR A 22 -21.94 -30.14 0.00
C THR A 22 -20.74 -30.90 0.57
N VAL A 23 -19.88 -30.20 1.28
CA VAL A 23 -18.67 -30.74 1.89
C VAL A 23 -18.83 -30.75 3.41
N ASP A 24 -18.60 -31.91 4.02
CA ASP A 24 -18.62 -32.03 5.48
C ASP A 24 -17.31 -31.57 6.10
N LEU A 25 -17.31 -30.38 6.69
CA LEU A 25 -16.13 -29.79 7.35
C LEU A 25 -15.82 -30.40 8.73
N GLU A 26 -16.68 -31.29 9.26
CA GLU A 26 -16.38 -32.03 10.48
C GLU A 26 -15.61 -33.34 10.16
N ASN A 27 -15.55 -33.74 8.91
CA ASN A 27 -14.79 -34.90 8.47
C ASN A 27 -13.28 -34.57 8.45
N SER A 28 -12.49 -35.29 9.24
CA SER A 28 -11.05 -35.07 9.37
C SER A 28 -10.26 -35.25 8.05
N ASN A 29 -10.72 -36.11 7.15
CA ASN A 29 -10.09 -36.29 5.83
C ASN A 29 -10.35 -35.07 4.93
N VAL A 30 -11.56 -34.52 4.98
CA VAL A 30 -11.89 -33.30 4.26
C VAL A 30 -11.06 -32.13 4.76
N VAL A 31 -10.98 -31.93 6.07
CA VAL A 31 -10.17 -30.86 6.68
C VAL A 31 -8.67 -31.01 6.31
N ARG A 32 -8.17 -32.25 6.35
CA ARG A 32 -6.78 -32.52 5.94
C ARG A 32 -6.56 -32.19 4.46
N ASN A 33 -7.44 -32.58 3.55
CA ASN A 33 -7.34 -32.26 2.13
C ASN A 33 -7.43 -30.76 1.87
N LEU A 34 -8.30 -30.02 2.59
CA LEU A 34 -8.39 -28.56 2.53
C LEU A 34 -7.10 -27.88 3.03
N SER A 35 -6.30 -28.54 3.88
CA SER A 35 -5.04 -28.01 4.39
C SER A 35 -3.85 -28.23 3.46
N GLU A 36 -4.02 -29.02 2.38
CA GLU A 36 -3.00 -29.21 1.36
C GLU A 36 -2.61 -27.87 0.70
N THR A 37 -1.31 -27.71 0.42
CA THR A 37 -0.77 -26.41 -0.07
C THR A 37 -1.46 -25.93 -1.34
N ASN A 38 -1.66 -26.82 -2.30
CA ASN A 38 -2.30 -26.49 -3.58
C ASN A 38 -3.77 -26.11 -3.38
N VAL A 39 -4.49 -26.83 -2.52
CA VAL A 39 -5.91 -26.56 -2.25
C VAL A 39 -6.06 -25.21 -1.53
N ARG A 40 -5.25 -24.95 -0.51
CA ARG A 40 -5.23 -23.64 0.17
C ARG A 40 -4.90 -22.48 -0.78
N TYR A 41 -3.97 -22.71 -1.71
CA TYR A 41 -3.65 -21.72 -2.73
C TYR A 41 -4.87 -21.39 -3.59
N VAL A 42 -5.53 -22.44 -4.16
CA VAL A 42 -6.73 -22.25 -5.00
C VAL A 42 -7.86 -21.57 -4.23
N ILE A 43 -8.13 -21.99 -3.01
CA ILE A 43 -9.15 -21.36 -2.14
C ILE A 43 -8.83 -19.88 -1.96
N ARG A 44 -7.60 -19.55 -1.58
CA ARG A 44 -7.19 -18.16 -1.34
C ARG A 44 -7.32 -17.30 -2.60
N GLU A 45 -6.85 -17.77 -3.75
CA GLU A 45 -6.92 -17.01 -5.00
C GLU A 45 -8.36 -16.86 -5.50
N THR A 46 -9.19 -17.89 -5.32
CA THR A 46 -10.63 -17.79 -5.64
C THR A 46 -11.32 -16.74 -4.77
N PHE A 47 -11.08 -16.74 -3.45
CA PHE A 47 -11.63 -15.71 -2.57
C PHE A 47 -11.12 -14.31 -2.91
N LYS A 48 -9.82 -14.19 -3.14
CA LYS A 48 -9.19 -12.92 -3.53
C LYS A 48 -9.85 -12.36 -4.79
N LYS A 49 -10.05 -13.19 -5.80
CA LYS A 49 -10.74 -12.81 -7.03
C LYS A 49 -12.17 -12.30 -6.77
N TYR A 50 -13.00 -13.08 -6.07
CA TYR A 50 -14.40 -12.69 -5.81
C TYR A 50 -14.51 -11.48 -4.88
N ILE A 51 -13.65 -11.35 -3.88
CA ILE A 51 -13.61 -10.15 -3.03
C ILE A 51 -13.29 -8.91 -3.88
N ASN A 52 -12.32 -9.01 -4.78
CA ASN A 52 -11.97 -7.92 -5.68
C ASN A 52 -13.13 -7.55 -6.62
N GLU A 53 -13.78 -8.55 -7.25
CA GLU A 53 -14.94 -8.33 -8.10
C GLU A 53 -16.12 -7.66 -7.37
N LEU A 54 -16.28 -7.93 -6.07
CA LEU A 54 -17.37 -7.37 -5.25
C LEU A 54 -17.03 -6.02 -4.62
N THR A 55 -15.74 -5.71 -4.44
CA THR A 55 -15.28 -4.51 -3.72
C THR A 55 -14.83 -3.38 -4.63
N VAL A 56 -14.50 -3.68 -5.88
CA VAL A 56 -14.06 -2.67 -6.84
C VAL A 56 -15.27 -2.20 -7.65
N VAL A 57 -16.02 -1.28 -7.09
CA VAL A 57 -17.00 -0.49 -7.85
C VAL A 57 -16.39 0.89 -7.98
N ASP A 58 -15.96 1.24 -9.20
CA ASP A 58 -15.62 2.62 -9.52
C ASP A 58 -16.92 3.43 -9.53
N THR A 59 -17.09 4.25 -8.51
CA THR A 59 -18.27 5.14 -8.40
C THR A 59 -18.12 6.41 -9.24
N GLY A 60 -16.95 6.63 -9.88
CA GLY A 60 -16.65 7.83 -10.65
C GLY A 60 -16.55 9.10 -9.78
N THR A 61 -16.52 8.96 -8.47
CA THR A 61 -16.38 10.06 -7.52
C THR A 61 -15.21 9.83 -6.60
N THR A 62 -14.38 10.86 -6.43
CA THR A 62 -13.28 10.84 -5.47
C THR A 62 -13.74 11.45 -4.16
N GLU A 63 -13.49 10.77 -3.06
CA GLU A 63 -13.79 11.24 -1.72
C GLU A 63 -12.52 11.28 -0.86
N VAL A 64 -12.31 12.41 -0.18
CA VAL A 64 -11.19 12.55 0.75
C VAL A 64 -11.51 11.75 2.01
N GLN A 65 -10.86 10.60 2.15
CA GLN A 65 -11.08 9.67 3.27
C GLN A 65 -10.40 10.13 4.57
N ASN A 66 -9.26 10.83 4.46
CA ASN A 66 -8.51 11.21 5.66
C ASN A 66 -7.52 12.34 5.37
N TYR A 67 -7.13 13.05 6.44
CA TYR A 67 -6.09 14.07 6.42
C TYR A 67 -4.91 13.68 7.30
N ILE A 68 -3.70 13.79 6.79
CA ILE A 68 -2.48 13.55 7.54
C ILE A 68 -1.88 14.90 7.94
N LYS A 69 -1.94 15.23 9.24
CA LYS A 69 -1.20 16.39 9.76
C LYS A 69 0.25 15.99 10.01
N VAL A 70 1.12 16.51 9.17
CA VAL A 70 2.56 16.26 9.24
C VAL A 70 3.14 16.67 10.60
N SER A 71 2.67 17.78 11.19
CA SER A 71 3.08 18.24 12.52
C SER A 71 2.74 17.32 13.68
N ASN A 72 1.79 16.41 13.49
CA ASN A 72 1.33 15.48 14.52
C ASN A 72 2.03 14.11 14.42
N GLN A 73 3.02 13.97 13.53
CA GLN A 73 3.70 12.70 13.36
C GLN A 73 4.56 12.36 14.57
N LYS A 74 4.42 11.13 15.04
CA LYS A 74 5.21 10.62 16.16
C LYS A 74 6.63 10.29 15.70
N THR A 75 7.58 10.44 16.61
CA THR A 75 8.92 9.93 16.39
C THR A 75 8.92 8.40 16.32
N PHE A 76 9.76 7.84 15.48
CA PHE A 76 9.95 6.40 15.38
C PHE A 76 11.46 6.07 15.45
N SER A 77 11.75 4.85 15.89
CA SER A 77 13.13 4.40 16.05
C SER A 77 13.68 3.87 14.74
N ILE A 78 14.94 4.20 14.46
CA ILE A 78 15.70 3.68 13.34
C ILE A 78 16.66 2.61 13.86
N PRO A 79 16.79 1.43 13.22
CA PRO A 79 17.80 0.45 13.59
C PRO A 79 19.20 1.05 13.52
N ARG A 80 20.05 0.77 14.52
CA ARG A 80 21.41 1.35 14.61
C ARG A 80 22.31 1.06 13.41
N ALA A 81 22.07 -0.06 12.73
CA ALA A 81 22.85 -0.48 11.57
C ALA A 81 22.40 0.18 10.24
N LYS A 82 21.27 0.90 10.21
CA LYS A 82 20.82 1.58 8.99
C LYS A 82 21.59 2.89 8.79
N GLU A 83 22.07 3.07 7.57
CA GLU A 83 22.60 4.38 7.14
C GLU A 83 21.48 5.41 7.13
N PHE A 84 21.80 6.62 7.50
CA PHE A 84 20.88 7.74 7.49
C PHE A 84 21.57 9.04 7.04
N LEU A 85 20.77 9.91 6.45
CA LEU A 85 21.15 11.28 6.13
C LEU A 85 20.60 12.22 7.21
N PRO A 86 21.45 13.05 7.89
CA PRO A 86 20.94 14.15 8.69
C PRO A 86 20.31 15.20 7.75
N ALA A 87 19.04 15.56 8.00
CA ALA A 87 18.31 16.50 7.16
C ALA A 87 17.91 17.77 7.94
N LYS A 88 17.98 18.92 7.28
CA LYS A 88 17.62 20.23 7.83
C LYS A 88 16.25 20.70 7.34
N LYS A 89 15.89 20.35 6.10
CA LYS A 89 14.64 20.77 5.45
C LYS A 89 13.53 19.75 5.57
N SER A 90 13.79 18.56 6.15
CA SER A 90 12.77 17.57 6.39
C SER A 90 12.15 17.70 7.79
N ILE A 91 10.91 17.24 7.94
CA ILE A 91 10.29 17.11 9.27
C ILE A 91 11.00 16.07 10.15
N PHE A 92 11.68 15.10 9.49
CA PHE A 92 12.51 14.11 10.16
C PHE A 92 13.95 14.58 10.15
N ASN A 93 14.58 14.69 11.30
CA ASN A 93 15.98 15.09 11.44
C ASN A 93 16.97 14.03 10.88
N LYS A 94 16.51 12.83 10.64
CA LYS A 94 17.26 11.73 10.02
C LYS A 94 16.41 11.06 8.96
N ILE A 95 16.94 10.99 7.74
CA ILE A 95 16.31 10.29 6.65
C ILE A 95 17.00 8.94 6.45
N VAL A 96 16.22 7.88 6.43
CA VAL A 96 16.64 6.51 6.08
C VAL A 96 16.04 6.20 4.72
N GLY A 97 16.85 5.78 3.78
CA GLY A 97 16.38 5.26 2.50
C GLY A 97 16.21 3.75 2.51
N ASP A 98 15.36 3.26 1.63
CA ASP A 98 15.30 1.83 1.32
C ASP A 98 16.36 1.46 0.28
N SER A 99 16.95 2.47 -0.38
CA SER A 99 18.06 2.36 -1.31
C SER A 99 19.06 3.54 -1.16
N ASN A 100 20.29 3.34 -1.63
CA ASN A 100 21.28 4.41 -1.70
C ASN A 100 20.85 5.55 -2.64
N PHE A 101 20.05 5.24 -3.65
CA PHE A 101 19.51 6.24 -4.56
C PHE A 101 18.57 7.20 -3.83
N GLU A 102 17.68 6.70 -3.00
CA GLU A 102 16.78 7.52 -2.19
C GLU A 102 17.54 8.42 -1.20
N LEU A 103 18.60 7.90 -0.54
CA LEU A 103 19.44 8.71 0.36
C LEU A 103 20.16 9.83 -0.39
N ARG A 104 20.69 9.55 -1.57
CA ARG A 104 21.33 10.56 -2.42
C ARG A 104 20.33 11.61 -2.88
N PHE A 105 19.13 11.19 -3.27
CA PHE A 105 18.05 12.09 -3.65
C PHE A 105 17.60 12.97 -2.48
N ALA A 106 17.45 12.41 -1.29
CA ALA A 106 17.17 13.19 -0.07
C ALA A 106 18.27 14.21 0.22
N GLY A 107 19.53 13.86 0.03
CA GLY A 107 20.67 14.80 0.15
C GLY A 107 20.61 15.93 -0.87
N PHE A 108 20.24 15.62 -2.11
CA PHE A 108 20.00 16.64 -3.13
C PHE A 108 18.87 17.60 -2.71
N LEU A 109 17.73 17.07 -2.24
CA LEU A 109 16.61 17.89 -1.77
C LEU A 109 16.99 18.80 -0.59
N ASP A 110 17.79 18.29 0.36
CA ASP A 110 18.22 19.06 1.52
C ASP A 110 19.18 20.21 1.15
N ALA A 111 19.93 20.04 0.06
CA ALA A 111 20.88 21.05 -0.47
C ALA A 111 20.24 22.04 -1.47
N ALA A 112 19.19 21.62 -2.21
CA ALA A 112 18.59 22.41 -3.29
C ALA A 112 17.98 23.73 -2.77
N VAL A 113 18.34 24.85 -3.39
CA VAL A 113 17.96 26.20 -2.91
C VAL A 113 16.46 26.50 -3.09
N ASP A 114 15.85 25.90 -4.08
CA ASP A 114 14.43 26.02 -4.43
C ASP A 114 13.52 25.12 -3.61
N VAL A 115 14.05 24.11 -2.92
CA VAL A 115 13.30 23.26 -1.99
C VAL A 115 13.22 23.95 -0.63
N ASN A 116 12.01 24.31 -0.23
CA ASN A 116 11.72 24.86 1.09
C ASN A 116 11.70 23.76 2.15
N LYS A 117 10.88 22.71 1.92
CA LYS A 117 10.76 21.54 2.80
C LYS A 117 10.47 20.28 2.01
N PHE A 118 10.83 19.14 2.59
CA PHE A 118 10.45 17.84 2.03
C PHE A 118 10.16 16.80 3.11
N ILE A 119 9.51 15.71 2.72
CA ILE A 119 9.20 14.59 3.58
C ILE A 119 9.53 13.32 2.80
N LYS A 120 10.34 12.43 3.37
CA LYS A 120 10.36 11.03 2.96
C LYS A 120 9.10 10.38 3.50
N ASN A 121 8.33 9.76 2.62
CA ASN A 121 7.13 9.05 3.01
C ASN A 121 7.48 7.67 3.55
N TYR A 122 7.30 7.48 4.83
CA TYR A 122 7.43 6.20 5.50
C TYR A 122 6.04 5.57 5.70
N ILE A 123 5.97 4.25 5.78
CA ILE A 123 4.71 3.54 6.05
C ILE A 123 4.03 4.06 7.33
N GLN A 124 4.83 4.47 8.34
CA GLN A 124 4.34 5.04 9.59
C GLN A 124 3.61 6.38 9.41
N LEU A 125 3.90 7.13 8.34
CA LEU A 125 3.17 8.35 7.99
C LEU A 125 1.73 8.06 7.57
N GLY A 126 1.50 6.90 6.97
CA GLY A 126 0.18 6.48 6.49
C GLY A 126 -0.25 7.14 5.18
N PHE A 127 0.61 7.92 4.51
CA PHE A 127 0.28 8.49 3.21
C PHE A 127 0.40 7.43 2.14
N LYS A 128 -0.73 7.00 1.63
CA LYS A 128 -0.87 5.94 0.64
C LYS A 128 -2.06 6.20 -0.26
N MET A 129 -2.01 5.64 -1.45
CA MET A 129 -3.10 5.65 -2.43
C MET A 129 -3.53 4.23 -2.72
N GLU A 130 -4.81 4.00 -2.85
CA GLU A 130 -5.34 2.72 -3.34
C GLU A 130 -5.32 2.71 -4.85
N TYR A 131 -4.92 1.60 -5.43
CA TYR A 131 -4.95 1.35 -6.88
C TYR A 131 -5.30 -0.10 -7.17
N ILE A 132 -5.77 -0.37 -8.39
CA ILE A 132 -6.03 -1.73 -8.86
C ILE A 132 -4.74 -2.25 -9.51
N ASN A 133 -4.15 -3.29 -8.92
CA ASN A 133 -2.92 -3.91 -9.42
C ASN A 133 -3.16 -4.72 -10.73
N HIS A 134 -2.10 -5.25 -11.32
CA HIS A 134 -2.17 -6.00 -12.58
C HIS A 134 -2.98 -7.30 -12.47
N GLU A 135 -3.18 -7.83 -11.27
CA GLU A 135 -4.02 -9.00 -10.98
C GLU A 135 -5.49 -8.64 -10.73
N GLY A 136 -5.87 -7.35 -10.82
CA GLY A 136 -7.22 -6.87 -10.56
C GLY A 136 -7.55 -6.69 -9.08
N GLY A 137 -6.58 -6.80 -8.19
CA GLY A 137 -6.76 -6.63 -6.75
C GLY A 137 -6.46 -5.21 -6.27
N ILE A 138 -7.08 -4.81 -5.14
CA ILE A 138 -6.74 -3.56 -4.48
C ILE A 138 -5.36 -3.70 -3.83
N SER A 139 -4.49 -2.74 -4.13
CA SER A 139 -3.16 -2.60 -3.56
C SER A 139 -2.91 -1.17 -3.11
N TYR A 140 -1.89 -0.99 -2.27
CA TYR A 140 -1.50 0.33 -1.78
C TYR A 140 -0.21 0.78 -2.44
N TYR A 141 -0.20 2.02 -2.89
CA TYR A 141 0.96 2.72 -3.38
C TYR A 141 1.40 3.77 -2.37
N TYR A 142 2.68 3.76 -2.03
CA TYR A 142 3.33 4.70 -1.13
C TYR A 142 4.37 5.49 -1.94
N PRO A 143 4.06 6.71 -2.40
CA PRO A 143 5.06 7.54 -3.08
C PRO A 143 6.21 7.88 -2.15
N ASP A 144 7.43 8.04 -2.70
CA ASP A 144 8.64 8.15 -1.88
C ASP A 144 8.77 9.49 -1.16
N PHE A 145 8.50 10.61 -1.84
CA PHE A 145 8.72 11.94 -1.30
C PHE A 145 7.58 12.89 -1.60
N VAL A 146 7.36 13.82 -0.68
CA VAL A 146 6.53 15.00 -0.90
C VAL A 146 7.37 16.23 -0.71
N LEU A 147 7.36 17.16 -1.68
CA LEU A 147 8.14 18.37 -1.70
C LEU A 147 7.27 19.61 -1.61
N HIS A 148 7.81 20.64 -0.98
CA HIS A 148 7.27 22.00 -1.00
C HIS A 148 8.38 22.94 -1.44
N LEU A 149 8.22 23.56 -2.59
CA LEU A 149 9.18 24.49 -3.14
C LEU A 149 9.03 25.91 -2.55
N SER A 150 10.06 26.71 -2.68
CA SER A 150 10.04 28.13 -2.27
C SER A 150 9.06 28.96 -3.10
N SER A 151 8.71 28.52 -4.30
CA SER A 151 7.65 29.09 -5.16
C SER A 151 6.23 28.87 -4.59
N GLY A 152 6.07 27.95 -3.61
CA GLY A 152 4.77 27.56 -3.07
C GLY A 152 4.20 26.27 -3.70
N GLU A 153 4.80 25.81 -4.79
CA GLU A 153 4.39 24.57 -5.46
C GLU A 153 4.69 23.34 -4.61
N ARG A 154 3.89 22.30 -4.80
CA ARG A 154 4.05 21.02 -4.14
C ARG A 154 4.18 19.91 -5.16
N TYR A 155 5.07 18.98 -4.90
CA TYR A 155 5.32 17.85 -5.76
C TYR A 155 5.32 16.56 -4.97
N ILE A 156 4.82 15.50 -5.59
CA ILE A 156 5.03 14.14 -5.15
C ILE A 156 6.05 13.52 -6.08
N VAL A 157 7.06 12.90 -5.51
CA VAL A 157 8.17 12.32 -6.26
C VAL A 157 8.32 10.86 -5.91
N GLU A 158 8.46 10.06 -6.95
CA GLU A 158 8.78 8.64 -6.89
C GLU A 158 10.19 8.43 -7.43
N THR A 159 11.02 7.77 -6.67
CA THR A 159 12.35 7.36 -7.14
C THR A 159 12.25 5.98 -7.77
N LYS A 160 12.69 5.84 -9.02
CA LYS A 160 12.60 4.60 -9.77
C LYS A 160 13.94 3.92 -9.96
N GLY A 161 13.99 2.64 -9.59
CA GLY A 161 15.04 1.71 -10.00
C GLY A 161 14.58 0.90 -11.22
N ALA A 162 14.24 -0.38 -11.04
CA ALA A 162 13.65 -1.22 -12.08
C ALA A 162 12.13 -1.03 -12.14
N GLU A 163 11.56 -1.03 -13.35
CA GLU A 163 10.11 -0.99 -13.56
C GLU A 163 9.47 -2.36 -13.28
N ASN A 164 8.23 -2.33 -12.83
CA ASN A 164 7.39 -3.51 -12.64
C ASN A 164 6.02 -3.34 -13.30
N LEU A 165 5.23 -4.43 -13.37
CA LEU A 165 3.93 -4.46 -14.07
C LEU A 165 2.87 -3.51 -13.45
N ASP A 166 3.03 -3.10 -12.22
CA ASP A 166 2.11 -2.21 -11.53
C ASP A 166 2.47 -0.73 -11.68
N ASP A 167 3.67 -0.41 -12.13
CA ASP A 167 4.14 0.98 -12.18
C ASP A 167 3.28 1.90 -13.04
N PRO A 168 2.81 1.51 -14.24
CA PRO A 168 1.89 2.34 -15.01
C PRO A 168 0.60 2.68 -14.25
N ARG A 169 0.04 1.71 -13.50
CA ARG A 169 -1.17 1.89 -12.69
C ARG A 169 -0.96 2.80 -11.50
N LYS A 170 0.20 2.69 -10.84
CA LYS A 170 0.59 3.59 -9.73
C LYS A 170 0.74 5.02 -10.22
N ILE A 171 1.40 5.21 -11.37
CA ILE A 171 1.61 6.54 -11.97
C ILE A 171 0.27 7.16 -12.38
N GLU A 172 -0.61 6.39 -13.01
CA GLU A 172 -1.95 6.84 -13.38
C GLU A 172 -2.75 7.26 -12.15
N ARG A 173 -2.75 6.44 -11.10
CA ARG A 173 -3.42 6.75 -9.83
C ARG A 173 -2.83 7.99 -9.14
N LEU A 174 -1.51 8.17 -9.22
CA LEU A 174 -0.85 9.36 -8.68
C LEU A 174 -1.27 10.62 -9.42
N LYS A 175 -1.33 10.60 -10.76
CA LYS A 175 -1.80 11.71 -11.57
C LYS A 175 -3.23 12.09 -11.20
N GLN A 176 -4.13 11.11 -11.19
CA GLN A 176 -5.53 11.33 -10.81
C GLN A 176 -5.64 11.94 -9.40
N TRP A 177 -4.87 11.46 -8.43
CA TRP A 177 -4.87 12.01 -7.08
C TRP A 177 -4.39 13.46 -7.01
N CYS A 178 -3.47 13.85 -7.89
CA CYS A 178 -2.98 15.25 -7.96
C CYS A 178 -3.99 16.20 -8.65
N GLU A 179 -4.90 15.66 -9.47
CA GLU A 179 -5.93 16.43 -10.17
C GLU A 179 -7.19 16.62 -9.30
N ASP A 180 -7.48 15.65 -8.40
CA ASP A 180 -8.57 15.69 -7.41
C ASP A 180 -8.28 16.70 -6.27
#